data_dbeafb36e034343fd5337ed3397b0856
#
_entry.id   dbeafb36e034343fd5337ed3397b0856
#
_cell.length_a   1.000
_cell.length_b   1.000
_cell.length_c   1.000
_cell.angle_alpha   90.00
_cell.angle_beta   90.00
_cell.angle_gamma   90.00
#
_symmetry.space_group_name_H-M   'P 1'
#
loop_
_entity.id
_entity.type
_entity.pdbx_description
1 polymer ?
#
loop_
_entity_poly.entity_id
_entity_poly.type
_entity_poly.pdbx_seq_one_letter_code
_entity_poly.pdbx_strand_id
1 'polypeptide(L)'
;MPDIGNSNRISREYIDSLYIETRYMDSTNPDTIFTLYGETFASPIMTAALSHLDHFMFPGAGLALAEGAKAANAVLWYGMADDAEIEALAATGARMIEIIKPYTDRDKIMARIRHAERLGLLAVGIDIDHPFGEDGSPDIVDGEAMTAMTTAELAGICAATKLPVIAKGVLSRHDAGRCLAAGVRGLVLSHHNNRIEYAIPPLAILPEIAAIAGDVPLFVDCEIKTGMDAFKALALGAKGVCIGRPLMTAIKQGCAEAVRDYLNREKGALGKAMAYTGCTDLGKMDPTVIRKI
;
A
#
# COMPACT_ATOMS: atom_id res chain seq x y z
N MET A 1 21.61 7.74 -20.59
CA MET A 1 21.55 6.29 -20.84
C MET A 1 20.12 5.85 -20.58
N PRO A 2 19.59 4.82 -21.27
CA PRO A 2 18.30 4.29 -20.85
C PRO A 2 18.44 3.85 -19.38
N ASP A 3 17.36 4.07 -18.61
CA ASP A 3 17.26 3.74 -17.17
C ASP A 3 17.16 2.20 -17.00
N ILE A 4 18.28 1.54 -17.36
CA ILE A 4 18.40 0.07 -17.39
C ILE A 4 18.37 -0.40 -15.93
N GLY A 5 17.44 -1.31 -15.62
CA GLY A 5 17.31 -1.84 -14.25
C GLY A 5 16.32 -1.10 -13.36
N ASN A 6 15.80 0.05 -13.77
CA ASN A 6 14.81 0.78 -12.98
C ASN A 6 13.56 -0.06 -12.71
N SER A 7 13.36 -0.39 -11.44
CA SER A 7 12.27 -1.28 -11.01
C SER A 7 10.88 -0.68 -11.23
N ASN A 8 10.75 0.66 -11.23
CA ASN A 8 9.49 1.32 -11.57
C ASN A 8 9.14 1.06 -13.05
N ARG A 9 10.11 1.25 -13.96
CA ARG A 9 9.90 0.98 -15.38
C ARG A 9 9.59 -0.51 -15.62
N ILE A 10 10.36 -1.41 -15.03
CA ILE A 10 10.14 -2.86 -15.13
C ILE A 10 8.76 -3.24 -14.61
N SER A 11 8.33 -2.68 -13.49
CA SER A 11 6.99 -2.92 -12.93
C SER A 11 5.89 -2.36 -13.83
N ARG A 12 6.08 -1.16 -14.41
CA ARG A 12 5.10 -0.60 -15.34
C ARG A 12 4.97 -1.45 -16.59
N GLU A 13 6.08 -1.86 -17.21
CA GLU A 13 6.10 -2.73 -18.36
C GLU A 13 5.41 -4.08 -18.07
N TYR A 14 5.63 -4.65 -16.87
CA TYR A 14 4.93 -5.87 -16.46
C TYR A 14 3.42 -5.65 -16.35
N ILE A 15 2.96 -4.59 -15.68
CA ILE A 15 1.53 -4.28 -15.54
C ILE A 15 0.90 -4.06 -16.93
N ASP A 16 1.60 -3.37 -17.84
CA ASP A 16 1.12 -3.10 -19.19
C ASP A 16 1.07 -4.37 -20.05
N SER A 17 1.90 -5.39 -19.77
CA SER A 17 1.87 -6.68 -20.45
C SER A 17 0.71 -7.59 -20.02
N LEU A 18 -0.05 -7.20 -19.00
CA LEU A 18 -1.23 -7.91 -18.53
C LEU A 18 -2.47 -7.37 -19.25
N TYR A 19 -3.14 -8.22 -20.03
CA TYR A 19 -4.36 -7.90 -20.76
C TYR A 19 -5.59 -8.42 -20.01
N ILE A 20 -6.74 -7.82 -20.26
CA ILE A 20 -8.02 -8.17 -19.63
C ILE A 20 -8.92 -8.83 -20.67
N GLU A 21 -9.27 -10.10 -20.44
CA GLU A 21 -10.26 -10.83 -21.20
C GLU A 21 -11.66 -10.39 -20.76
N THR A 22 -12.45 -9.85 -21.69
CA THR A 22 -13.80 -9.37 -21.38
C THR A 22 -14.82 -10.52 -21.36
N ARG A 23 -15.79 -10.44 -20.42
CA ARG A 23 -16.88 -11.41 -20.24
C ARG A 23 -18.16 -10.65 -19.92
N TYR A 24 -19.02 -10.48 -20.90
CA TYR A 24 -20.22 -9.66 -20.76
C TYR A 24 -21.49 -10.46 -20.42
N MET A 25 -21.51 -11.76 -20.79
CA MET A 25 -22.70 -12.57 -20.56
C MET A 25 -22.93 -12.76 -19.06
N ASP A 26 -24.16 -12.51 -18.62
CA ASP A 26 -24.59 -12.57 -17.21
C ASP A 26 -23.86 -11.60 -16.27
N SER A 27 -23.16 -10.61 -16.81
CA SER A 27 -22.51 -9.57 -16.01
C SER A 27 -23.56 -8.63 -15.41
N THR A 28 -23.24 -8.10 -14.21
CA THR A 28 -24.11 -7.18 -13.46
C THR A 28 -23.31 -5.95 -13.02
N ASN A 29 -24.02 -4.96 -12.45
CA ASN A 29 -23.33 -3.83 -11.80
C ASN A 29 -22.53 -4.33 -10.61
N PRO A 30 -21.20 -4.09 -10.59
CA PRO A 30 -20.34 -4.60 -9.54
C PRO A 30 -20.43 -3.77 -8.26
N ASP A 31 -20.14 -4.43 -7.14
CA ASP A 31 -19.92 -3.77 -5.85
C ASP A 31 -18.42 -3.65 -5.59
N THR A 32 -17.94 -2.41 -5.37
CA THR A 32 -16.56 -2.09 -5.02
C THR A 32 -16.33 -1.88 -3.53
N ILE A 33 -17.35 -2.08 -2.69
CA ILE A 33 -17.25 -1.88 -1.24
C ILE A 33 -16.16 -2.78 -0.66
N PHE A 34 -15.29 -2.17 0.11
CA PHE A 34 -14.10 -2.79 0.67
C PHE A 34 -14.13 -2.78 2.19
N THR A 35 -13.92 -3.94 2.80
CA THR A 35 -13.82 -4.06 4.25
C THR A 35 -12.38 -4.39 4.65
N LEU A 36 -11.83 -3.61 5.57
CA LEU A 36 -10.49 -3.80 6.12
C LEU A 36 -10.50 -3.53 7.63
N TYR A 37 -9.99 -4.49 8.41
CA TYR A 37 -9.86 -4.42 9.87
C TYR A 37 -11.15 -3.96 10.60
N GLY A 38 -12.30 -4.45 10.11
CA GLY A 38 -13.62 -4.16 10.70
C GLY A 38 -14.29 -2.87 10.22
N GLU A 39 -13.65 -2.13 9.32
CA GLU A 39 -14.20 -0.90 8.76
C GLU A 39 -14.50 -1.01 7.27
N THR A 40 -15.42 -0.17 6.78
CA THR A 40 -15.93 -0.22 5.40
C THR A 40 -15.52 1.04 4.64
N PHE A 41 -15.02 0.84 3.43
CA PHE A 41 -14.51 1.87 2.52
C PHE A 41 -15.20 1.77 1.16
N ALA A 42 -15.16 2.86 0.38
CA ALA A 42 -15.81 2.94 -0.92
C ALA A 42 -15.18 2.03 -1.99
N SER A 43 -13.89 1.69 -1.85
CA SER A 43 -13.16 0.82 -2.76
C SER A 43 -11.84 0.33 -2.14
N PRO A 44 -11.19 -0.68 -2.70
CA PRO A 44 -9.87 -1.16 -2.26
C PRO A 44 -8.71 -0.28 -2.75
N ILE A 45 -8.99 0.88 -3.34
CA ILE A 45 -7.98 1.85 -3.80
C ILE A 45 -7.69 2.82 -2.67
N MET A 46 -6.45 2.84 -2.20
CA MET A 46 -5.98 3.57 -1.04
C MET A 46 -4.85 4.53 -1.44
N THR A 47 -4.48 5.47 -0.57
CA THR A 47 -3.24 6.23 -0.78
C THR A 47 -2.04 5.34 -0.51
N ALA A 48 -0.89 5.60 -1.16
CA ALA A 48 0.37 4.98 -0.72
C ALA A 48 0.92 5.72 0.50
N ALA A 49 1.83 5.07 1.23
CA ALA A 49 2.56 5.67 2.34
C ALA A 49 3.51 6.75 1.82
N LEU A 50 2.96 7.92 1.57
CA LEU A 50 3.74 9.10 1.25
C LEU A 50 4.28 9.72 2.55
N SER A 51 5.38 10.43 2.45
CA SER A 51 6.07 11.04 3.59
C SER A 51 6.60 12.42 3.25
N HIS A 52 6.78 13.26 4.27
CA HIS A 52 7.37 14.59 4.13
C HIS A 52 6.72 15.47 3.05
N LEU A 53 5.40 15.30 2.81
CA LEU A 53 4.70 16.00 1.73
C LEU A 53 4.80 17.52 1.88
N ASP A 54 4.71 18.03 3.10
CA ASP A 54 4.81 19.45 3.39
C ASP A 54 6.20 20.01 3.06
N HIS A 55 7.25 19.19 3.23
CA HIS A 55 8.61 19.57 2.89
C HIS A 55 8.86 19.55 1.36
N PHE A 56 8.39 18.51 0.67
CA PHE A 56 8.65 18.34 -0.77
C PHE A 56 7.68 19.09 -1.68
N MET A 57 6.54 19.50 -1.14
CA MET A 57 5.49 20.14 -1.94
C MET A 57 5.19 21.56 -1.44
N PHE A 58 4.38 21.67 -0.40
CA PHE A 58 4.00 22.93 0.25
C PHE A 58 3.36 22.64 1.62
N PRO A 59 3.37 23.58 2.57
CA PRO A 59 2.73 23.39 3.87
C PRO A 59 1.23 23.04 3.74
N GLY A 60 0.79 21.98 4.40
CA GLY A 60 -0.58 21.47 4.34
C GLY A 60 -0.83 20.41 3.26
N ALA A 61 0.19 19.98 2.50
CA ALA A 61 0.04 18.92 1.50
C ALA A 61 -0.35 17.58 2.13
N GLY A 62 0.19 17.26 3.30
CA GLY A 62 -0.19 16.06 4.07
C GLY A 62 -1.67 16.11 4.50
N LEU A 63 -2.12 17.26 5.01
CA LEU A 63 -3.53 17.48 5.35
C LEU A 63 -4.45 17.35 4.13
N ALA A 64 -4.05 17.92 2.98
CA ALA A 64 -4.82 17.80 1.74
C ALA A 64 -4.97 16.33 1.30
N LEU A 65 -3.94 15.51 1.46
CA LEU A 65 -4.03 14.07 1.20
C LEU A 65 -5.03 13.39 2.14
N ALA A 66 -4.97 13.70 3.45
CA ALA A 66 -5.83 13.09 4.46
C ALA A 66 -7.30 13.46 4.28
N GLU A 67 -7.59 14.74 4.07
CA GLU A 67 -8.94 15.25 3.83
C GLU A 67 -9.54 14.67 2.54
N GLY A 68 -8.73 14.58 1.47
CA GLY A 68 -9.15 13.99 0.20
C GLY A 68 -9.44 12.49 0.31
N ALA A 69 -8.59 11.74 1.02
CA ALA A 69 -8.80 10.32 1.31
C ALA A 69 -10.08 10.10 2.13
N LYS A 70 -10.29 10.90 3.19
CA LYS A 70 -11.54 10.88 3.98
C LYS A 70 -12.75 11.16 3.11
N ALA A 71 -12.71 12.21 2.30
CA ALA A 71 -13.83 12.60 1.44
C ALA A 71 -14.17 11.55 0.37
N ALA A 72 -13.19 10.76 -0.06
CA ALA A 72 -13.37 9.60 -0.95
C ALA A 72 -13.76 8.32 -0.20
N ASN A 73 -13.86 8.34 1.12
CA ASN A 73 -13.97 7.15 1.98
C ASN A 73 -12.93 6.07 1.63
N ALA A 74 -11.66 6.48 1.57
CA ALA A 74 -10.51 5.64 1.29
C ALA A 74 -9.57 5.58 2.50
N VAL A 75 -8.76 4.52 2.60
CA VAL A 75 -7.73 4.41 3.63
C VAL A 75 -6.57 5.35 3.31
N LEU A 76 -6.18 6.15 4.29
CA LEU A 76 -4.96 6.94 4.26
C LEU A 76 -3.77 6.10 4.73
N TRP A 77 -2.73 5.96 3.92
CA TRP A 77 -1.43 5.48 4.37
C TRP A 77 -0.47 6.65 4.44
N TYR A 78 0.28 6.74 5.53
CA TYR A 78 1.25 7.81 5.73
C TYR A 78 2.47 7.29 6.49
N GLY A 79 3.64 7.89 6.30
CA GLY A 79 4.87 7.49 6.98
C GLY A 79 5.82 8.66 7.20
N MET A 80 6.87 8.45 7.97
CA MET A 80 7.94 9.42 8.18
C MET A 80 7.44 10.81 8.59
N ALA A 81 6.55 10.85 9.58
CA ALA A 81 6.02 12.08 10.16
C ALA A 81 6.35 12.14 11.66
N ASP A 82 6.47 13.32 12.21
CA ASP A 82 6.55 13.49 13.66
C ASP A 82 5.18 13.27 14.31
N ASP A 83 5.15 13.27 15.64
CA ASP A 83 3.92 13.00 16.40
C ASP A 83 2.86 14.08 16.14
N ALA A 84 3.26 15.35 16.01
CA ALA A 84 2.34 16.46 15.77
C ALA A 84 1.68 16.38 14.39
N GLU A 85 2.44 15.99 13.35
CA GLU A 85 1.90 15.77 12.01
C GLU A 85 0.92 14.59 12.00
N ILE A 86 1.26 13.46 12.63
CA ILE A 86 0.36 12.30 12.74
C ILE A 86 -0.93 12.66 13.50
N GLU A 87 -0.83 13.42 14.57
CA GLU A 87 -2.00 13.91 15.33
C GLU A 87 -2.89 14.81 14.45
N ALA A 88 -2.30 15.73 13.70
CA ALA A 88 -3.04 16.60 12.78
C ALA A 88 -3.74 15.82 11.66
N LEU A 89 -3.07 14.82 11.07
CA LEU A 89 -3.67 13.94 10.06
C LEU A 89 -4.82 13.11 10.66
N ALA A 90 -4.63 12.54 11.83
CA ALA A 90 -5.68 11.77 12.53
C ALA A 90 -6.88 12.65 12.90
N ALA A 91 -6.65 13.90 13.31
CA ALA A 91 -7.69 14.86 13.65
C ALA A 91 -8.61 15.21 12.46
N THR A 92 -8.18 15.02 11.21
CA THR A 92 -9.05 15.11 10.04
C THR A 92 -10.20 14.10 10.07
N GLY A 93 -10.02 13.00 10.80
CA GLY A 93 -10.93 11.84 10.82
C GLY A 93 -10.74 10.88 9.65
N ALA A 94 -9.66 11.01 8.88
CA ALA A 94 -9.25 10.00 7.90
C ALA A 94 -8.86 8.69 8.62
N ARG A 95 -9.31 7.55 8.09
CA ARG A 95 -8.89 6.25 8.63
C ARG A 95 -7.49 5.92 8.15
N MET A 96 -6.53 5.94 9.07
CA MET A 96 -5.11 5.98 8.75
C MET A 96 -4.36 4.72 9.17
N ILE A 97 -3.41 4.31 8.32
CA ILE A 97 -2.36 3.33 8.60
C ILE A 97 -1.03 4.08 8.60
N GLU A 98 -0.32 4.05 9.72
CA GLU A 98 1.00 4.65 9.85
C GLU A 98 2.08 3.66 9.49
N ILE A 99 3.06 4.06 8.64
CA ILE A 99 4.23 3.26 8.30
C ILE A 99 5.44 3.74 9.09
N ILE A 100 6.01 2.82 9.85
CA ILE A 100 7.14 3.05 10.77
C ILE A 100 8.40 2.45 10.15
N LYS A 101 9.53 3.14 10.26
CA LYS A 101 10.83 2.65 9.79
C LYS A 101 11.40 1.57 10.73
N PRO A 102 12.27 0.68 10.22
CA PRO A 102 12.90 -0.38 11.01
C PRO A 102 14.06 0.17 11.85
N TYR A 103 13.77 1.15 12.73
CA TYR A 103 14.77 1.78 13.59
C TYR A 103 15.57 0.72 14.36
N THR A 104 16.90 0.90 14.45
CA THR A 104 17.77 0.07 15.29
C THR A 104 17.30 0.08 16.74
N ASP A 105 16.87 1.25 17.22
CA ASP A 105 16.17 1.38 18.49
C ASP A 105 14.73 0.87 18.39
N ARG A 106 14.49 -0.37 18.81
CA ARG A 106 13.16 -1.00 18.79
C ARG A 106 12.17 -0.35 19.78
N ASP A 107 12.65 0.30 20.82
CA ASP A 107 11.79 1.05 21.76
C ASP A 107 11.14 2.24 21.07
N LYS A 108 11.81 2.85 20.10
CA LYS A 108 11.26 3.89 19.24
C LYS A 108 10.09 3.38 18.39
N ILE A 109 10.22 2.18 17.80
CA ILE A 109 9.12 1.54 17.08
C ILE A 109 7.93 1.34 18.02
N MET A 110 8.17 0.81 19.23
CA MET A 110 7.11 0.58 20.20
C MET A 110 6.48 1.89 20.72
N ALA A 111 7.24 2.98 20.83
CA ALA A 111 6.70 4.29 21.17
C ALA A 111 5.73 4.81 20.10
N ARG A 112 6.09 4.68 18.81
CA ARG A 112 5.24 5.02 17.66
C ARG A 112 3.95 4.18 17.66
N ILE A 113 4.04 2.88 17.88
CA ILE A 113 2.87 1.99 17.94
C ILE A 113 1.93 2.41 19.07
N ARG A 114 2.47 2.68 20.27
CA ARG A 114 1.65 3.18 21.38
C ARG A 114 0.99 4.54 21.09
N HIS A 115 1.67 5.39 20.31
CA HIS A 115 1.08 6.65 19.84
C HIS A 115 -0.08 6.39 18.89
N ALA A 116 0.11 5.52 17.89
CA ALA A 116 -0.93 5.10 16.97
C ALA A 116 -2.16 4.47 17.67
N GLU A 117 -1.93 3.66 18.73
CA GLU A 117 -3.01 3.11 19.57
C GLU A 117 -3.81 4.21 20.26
N ARG A 118 -3.15 5.21 20.86
CA ARG A 118 -3.83 6.34 21.53
C ARG A 118 -4.68 7.16 20.57
N LEU A 119 -4.24 7.30 19.34
CA LEU A 119 -4.96 8.01 18.29
C LEU A 119 -6.08 7.18 17.63
N GLY A 120 -6.15 5.87 17.91
CA GLY A 120 -7.13 4.97 17.33
C GLY A 120 -6.93 4.76 15.83
N LEU A 121 -5.67 4.70 15.38
CA LEU A 121 -5.37 4.42 13.97
C LEU A 121 -5.87 3.04 13.57
N LEU A 122 -6.09 2.84 12.28
CA LEU A 122 -6.63 1.60 11.72
C LEU A 122 -5.64 0.43 11.84
N ALA A 123 -4.35 0.71 11.63
CA ALA A 123 -3.25 -0.25 11.70
C ALA A 123 -1.91 0.49 11.74
N VAL A 124 -0.84 -0.25 11.95
CA VAL A 124 0.55 0.20 11.75
C VAL A 124 1.28 -0.73 10.80
N GLY A 125 2.22 -0.20 10.04
CA GLY A 125 3.09 -1.01 9.19
C GLY A 125 4.56 -0.77 9.51
N ILE A 126 5.40 -1.77 9.24
CA ILE A 126 6.86 -1.67 9.36
C ILE A 126 7.46 -1.82 7.97
N ASP A 127 8.27 -0.83 7.55
CA ASP A 127 9.07 -0.89 6.33
C ASP A 127 10.23 -1.86 6.50
N ILE A 128 10.09 -3.13 6.16
CA ILE A 128 11.15 -4.14 6.34
C ILE A 128 12.25 -4.02 5.30
N ASP A 129 12.05 -3.29 4.24
CA ASP A 129 12.96 -3.09 3.10
C ASP A 129 13.88 -1.87 3.25
N HIS A 130 13.93 -1.26 4.42
CA HIS A 130 14.75 -0.08 4.72
C HIS A 130 15.92 -0.31 5.70
N PRO A 131 16.51 -1.51 5.79
CA PRO A 131 17.63 -1.70 6.72
C PRO A 131 18.96 -1.20 6.17
N PHE A 132 19.12 -1.09 4.83
CA PHE A 132 20.37 -0.78 4.17
C PHE A 132 20.24 0.42 3.23
N GLY A 133 21.29 1.25 3.20
CA GLY A 133 21.50 2.31 2.22
C GLY A 133 21.97 1.76 0.86
N GLU A 134 22.26 2.68 -0.07
CA GLU A 134 22.66 2.32 -1.45
C GLU A 134 23.98 1.56 -1.53
N ASP A 135 24.87 1.72 -0.55
CA ASP A 135 26.16 1.04 -0.47
C ASP A 135 26.12 -0.28 0.34
N GLY A 136 24.94 -0.67 0.82
CA GLY A 136 24.75 -1.86 1.65
C GLY A 136 25.12 -1.65 3.13
N SER A 137 25.54 -0.47 3.54
CA SER A 137 25.69 -0.11 4.96
C SER A 137 24.30 0.08 5.59
N PRO A 138 24.21 0.12 6.94
CA PRO A 138 22.94 0.47 7.60
C PRO A 138 22.40 1.80 7.08
N ASP A 139 21.12 1.85 6.71
CA ASP A 139 20.46 3.09 6.27
C ASP A 139 20.36 4.07 7.44
N ILE A 140 20.47 5.36 7.13
CA ILE A 140 20.29 6.43 8.11
C ILE A 140 19.17 7.34 7.58
N VAL A 141 18.07 7.38 8.31
CA VAL A 141 16.90 8.18 7.95
C VAL A 141 16.64 9.17 9.08
N ASP A 142 16.64 10.47 8.75
CA ASP A 142 16.49 11.59 9.70
C ASP A 142 17.48 11.50 10.90
N GLY A 143 18.72 11.06 10.63
CA GLY A 143 19.77 10.88 11.65
C GLY A 143 19.67 9.61 12.49
N GLU A 144 18.69 8.77 12.24
CA GLU A 144 18.45 7.50 12.92
C GLU A 144 18.94 6.31 12.09
N ALA A 145 19.64 5.38 12.74
CA ALA A 145 20.12 4.17 12.09
C ALA A 145 18.99 3.13 11.93
N MET A 146 18.98 2.47 10.78
CA MET A 146 18.07 1.37 10.47
C MET A 146 18.77 0.04 10.53
N THR A 147 18.07 -1.03 10.91
CA THR A 147 18.60 -2.40 10.85
C THR A 147 17.53 -3.39 10.42
N ALA A 148 17.97 -4.48 9.79
CA ALA A 148 17.09 -5.58 9.42
C ALA A 148 16.37 -6.13 10.67
N MET A 149 15.09 -6.41 10.51
CA MET A 149 14.25 -6.98 11.56
C MET A 149 14.30 -8.50 11.50
N THR A 150 14.52 -9.13 12.64
CA THR A 150 14.41 -10.59 12.76
C THR A 150 12.93 -11.02 12.86
N THR A 151 12.65 -12.27 12.49
CA THR A 151 11.30 -12.83 12.67
C THR A 151 10.84 -12.77 14.14
N ALA A 152 11.76 -12.97 15.10
CA ALA A 152 11.45 -12.92 16.53
C ALA A 152 11.12 -11.50 17.01
N GLU A 153 11.84 -10.49 16.56
CA GLU A 153 11.54 -9.08 16.87
C GLU A 153 10.17 -8.69 16.31
N LEU A 154 9.90 -9.03 15.04
CA LEU A 154 8.61 -8.76 14.41
C LEU A 154 7.47 -9.46 15.16
N ALA A 155 7.66 -10.72 15.57
CA ALA A 155 6.70 -11.46 16.37
C ALA A 155 6.47 -10.80 17.75
N GLY A 156 7.52 -10.31 18.39
CA GLY A 156 7.43 -9.54 19.64
C GLY A 156 6.59 -8.27 19.46
N ILE A 157 6.80 -7.54 18.38
CA ILE A 157 6.01 -6.35 18.05
C ILE A 157 4.53 -6.73 17.82
N CYS A 158 4.26 -7.76 17.01
CA CYS A 158 2.89 -8.21 16.74
C CYS A 158 2.16 -8.63 18.04
N ALA A 159 2.86 -9.24 18.99
CA ALA A 159 2.30 -9.65 20.28
C ALA A 159 2.09 -8.51 21.26
N ALA A 160 2.81 -7.40 21.11
CA ALA A 160 2.82 -6.28 22.04
C ALA A 160 1.73 -5.23 21.77
N THR A 161 0.97 -5.35 20.67
CA THR A 161 -0.08 -4.40 20.28
C THR A 161 -1.38 -5.09 19.88
N LYS A 162 -2.50 -4.37 20.03
CA LYS A 162 -3.81 -4.82 19.51
C LYS A 162 -4.05 -4.35 18.07
N LEU A 163 -3.31 -3.34 17.61
CA LEU A 163 -3.40 -2.89 16.22
C LEU A 163 -2.93 -3.98 15.26
N PRO A 164 -3.56 -4.13 14.09
CA PRO A 164 -2.99 -4.92 13.02
C PRO A 164 -1.60 -4.41 12.65
N VAL A 165 -0.59 -5.29 12.66
CA VAL A 165 0.76 -4.97 12.20
C VAL A 165 0.93 -5.48 10.76
N ILE A 166 1.43 -4.63 9.89
CA ILE A 166 1.63 -4.89 8.46
C ILE A 166 3.13 -4.88 8.17
N ALA A 167 3.65 -5.88 7.43
CA ALA A 167 5.00 -5.80 6.89
C ALA A 167 4.97 -5.19 5.49
N LYS A 168 5.71 -4.09 5.27
CA LYS A 168 5.80 -3.41 3.97
C LYS A 168 7.20 -3.59 3.38
N GLY A 169 7.27 -3.79 2.05
CA GLY A 169 8.51 -4.05 1.33
C GLY A 169 8.77 -5.53 1.08
N VAL A 170 7.71 -6.34 1.08
CA VAL A 170 7.81 -7.80 0.87
C VAL A 170 7.83 -8.10 -0.63
N LEU A 171 8.90 -8.73 -1.13
CA LEU A 171 9.02 -9.13 -2.54
C LEU A 171 9.54 -10.57 -2.71
N SER A 172 9.40 -11.40 -1.70
CA SER A 172 9.76 -12.81 -1.79
C SER A 172 8.79 -13.69 -1.01
N ARG A 173 8.58 -14.90 -1.51
CA ARG A 173 7.84 -15.92 -0.76
C ARG A 173 8.55 -16.26 0.56
N HIS A 174 9.88 -16.16 0.59
CA HIS A 174 10.69 -16.39 1.78
C HIS A 174 10.33 -15.40 2.90
N ASP A 175 10.39 -14.09 2.62
CA ASP A 175 10.08 -13.07 3.63
C ASP A 175 8.59 -13.01 3.95
N ALA A 176 7.72 -13.22 2.94
CA ALA A 176 6.29 -13.37 3.19
C ALA A 176 6.01 -14.48 4.23
N GLY A 177 6.61 -15.66 4.07
CA GLY A 177 6.46 -16.76 5.03
C GLY A 177 6.98 -16.42 6.43
N ARG A 178 8.10 -15.70 6.55
CA ARG A 178 8.62 -15.23 7.85
C ARG A 178 7.74 -14.19 8.51
N CYS A 179 7.23 -13.23 7.74
CA CYS A 179 6.31 -12.22 8.24
C CYS A 179 5.00 -12.86 8.72
N LEU A 180 4.44 -13.79 7.95
CA LEU A 180 3.24 -14.54 8.34
C LEU A 180 3.48 -15.35 9.63
N ALA A 181 4.62 -16.03 9.74
CA ALA A 181 5.00 -16.76 10.95
C ALA A 181 5.19 -15.84 12.17
N ALA A 182 5.59 -14.58 11.96
CA ALA A 182 5.67 -13.56 13.01
C ALA A 182 4.30 -13.02 13.45
N GLY A 183 3.22 -13.35 12.74
CA GLY A 183 1.86 -12.95 13.11
C GLY A 183 1.42 -11.60 12.55
N VAL A 184 2.03 -11.13 11.47
CA VAL A 184 1.54 -9.91 10.79
C VAL A 184 0.11 -10.09 10.29
N ARG A 185 -0.62 -8.99 10.24
CA ARG A 185 -2.02 -8.94 9.81
C ARG A 185 -2.19 -8.28 8.44
N GLY A 186 -1.09 -8.10 7.71
CA GLY A 186 -1.07 -7.61 6.33
C GLY A 186 0.34 -7.63 5.74
N LEU A 187 0.43 -7.74 4.41
CA LEU A 187 1.68 -7.64 3.66
C LEU A 187 1.53 -6.61 2.55
N VAL A 188 2.51 -5.71 2.37
CA VAL A 188 2.58 -4.82 1.20
C VAL A 188 3.72 -5.30 0.30
N LEU A 189 3.34 -5.72 -0.91
CA LEU A 189 4.29 -6.09 -1.95
C LEU A 189 4.79 -4.80 -2.61
N SER A 190 6.07 -4.49 -2.40
CA SER A 190 6.66 -3.20 -2.76
C SER A 190 8.16 -3.31 -2.97
N HIS A 191 8.71 -2.64 -4.00
CA HIS A 191 10.13 -2.35 -4.15
C HIS A 191 10.48 -0.91 -3.74
N HIS A 192 9.58 -0.26 -3.00
CA HIS A 192 9.78 1.06 -2.39
C HIS A 192 10.31 2.11 -3.38
N ASN A 193 9.63 2.26 -4.52
CA ASN A 193 9.98 3.25 -5.56
C ASN A 193 11.40 3.10 -6.11
N ASN A 194 11.79 1.87 -6.53
CA ASN A 194 13.12 1.56 -7.07
C ASN A 194 14.27 1.62 -6.04
N ARG A 195 14.01 1.17 -4.81
CA ARG A 195 15.07 1.08 -3.80
C ARG A 195 16.21 0.14 -4.19
N ILE A 196 15.90 -0.87 -4.98
CA ILE A 196 16.89 -1.75 -5.62
C ILE A 196 16.55 -1.88 -7.11
N GLU A 197 17.58 -1.85 -7.96
CA GLU A 197 17.44 -2.12 -9.39
C GLU A 197 17.10 -3.60 -9.63
N TYR A 198 16.39 -3.86 -10.74
CA TYR A 198 15.97 -5.22 -11.15
C TYR A 198 15.09 -5.94 -10.11
N ALA A 199 14.45 -5.23 -9.19
CA ALA A 199 13.47 -5.84 -8.31
C ALA A 199 12.36 -6.53 -9.12
N ILE A 200 11.92 -7.69 -8.64
CA ILE A 200 10.76 -8.35 -9.24
C ILE A 200 9.52 -7.45 -9.15
N PRO A 201 8.75 -7.29 -10.24
CA PRO A 201 7.50 -6.55 -10.18
C PRO A 201 6.55 -7.13 -9.11
N PRO A 202 5.95 -6.29 -8.24
CA PRO A 202 5.04 -6.77 -7.21
C PRO A 202 3.90 -7.65 -7.75
N LEU A 203 3.31 -7.32 -8.90
CA LEU A 203 2.26 -8.14 -9.51
C LEU A 203 2.79 -9.48 -10.06
N ALA A 204 4.07 -9.60 -10.35
CA ALA A 204 4.65 -10.86 -10.84
C ALA A 204 4.78 -11.90 -9.71
N ILE A 205 5.16 -11.46 -8.50
CA ILE A 205 5.32 -12.36 -7.34
C ILE A 205 4.01 -12.53 -6.55
N LEU A 206 3.02 -11.66 -6.77
CA LEU A 206 1.77 -11.63 -6.02
C LEU A 206 1.04 -12.99 -5.97
N PRO A 207 0.85 -13.73 -7.09
CA PRO A 207 0.16 -15.03 -7.03
C PRO A 207 0.88 -16.07 -6.16
N GLU A 208 2.21 -16.05 -6.13
CA GLU A 208 3.00 -16.98 -5.31
C GLU A 208 2.85 -16.67 -3.81
N ILE A 209 2.80 -15.38 -3.46
CA ILE A 209 2.60 -14.94 -2.08
C ILE A 209 1.14 -15.18 -1.67
N ALA A 210 0.18 -14.91 -2.54
CA ALA A 210 -1.25 -15.18 -2.29
C ALA A 210 -1.51 -16.66 -1.95
N ALA A 211 -0.79 -17.59 -2.59
CA ALA A 211 -0.91 -19.02 -2.33
C ALA A 211 -0.52 -19.44 -0.90
N ILE A 212 0.20 -18.59 -0.14
CA ILE A 212 0.63 -18.88 1.23
C ILE A 212 0.05 -17.91 2.28
N ALA A 213 -0.58 -16.83 1.84
CA ALA A 213 -1.04 -15.76 2.74
C ALA A 213 -2.29 -16.14 3.56
N GLY A 214 -3.06 -17.14 3.12
CA GLY A 214 -4.34 -17.47 3.75
C GLY A 214 -5.28 -16.26 3.75
N ASP A 215 -5.81 -15.91 4.92
CA ASP A 215 -6.72 -14.77 5.08
C ASP A 215 -6.00 -13.42 5.32
N VAL A 216 -4.66 -13.41 5.36
CA VAL A 216 -3.89 -12.17 5.57
C VAL A 216 -3.96 -11.32 4.31
N PRO A 217 -4.47 -10.07 4.40
CA PRO A 217 -4.63 -9.20 3.25
C PRO A 217 -3.28 -8.84 2.63
N LEU A 218 -3.22 -8.93 1.31
CA LEU A 218 -2.10 -8.51 0.48
C LEU A 218 -2.41 -7.16 -0.15
N PHE A 219 -1.50 -6.22 0.00
CA PHE A 219 -1.56 -4.91 -0.62
C PHE A 219 -0.44 -4.78 -1.64
N VAL A 220 -0.66 -3.98 -2.67
CA VAL A 220 0.35 -3.74 -3.71
C VAL A 220 0.48 -2.25 -3.94
N ASP A 221 1.70 -1.76 -4.01
CA ASP A 221 2.04 -0.42 -4.51
C ASP A 221 2.97 -0.52 -5.73
N CYS A 222 3.76 0.53 -6.00
CA CYS A 222 4.72 0.57 -7.12
C CYS A 222 4.07 0.46 -8.50
N GLU A 223 3.91 1.62 -9.15
CA GLU A 223 3.36 1.78 -10.50
C GLU A 223 1.86 1.48 -10.66
N ILE A 224 1.13 1.27 -9.58
CA ILE A 224 -0.32 1.29 -9.59
C ILE A 224 -0.78 2.75 -9.75
N LYS A 225 -1.47 3.05 -10.85
CA LYS A 225 -1.89 4.42 -11.20
C LYS A 225 -3.40 4.53 -11.44
N THR A 226 -4.02 3.48 -11.92
CA THR A 226 -5.40 3.52 -12.39
C THR A 226 -6.25 2.43 -11.76
N GLY A 227 -7.58 2.59 -11.86
CA GLY A 227 -8.52 1.54 -11.47
C GLY A 227 -8.37 0.26 -12.31
N MET A 228 -7.84 0.37 -13.53
CA MET A 228 -7.52 -0.79 -14.37
C MET A 228 -6.31 -1.55 -13.82
N ASP A 229 -5.27 -0.83 -13.34
CA ASP A 229 -4.13 -1.46 -12.64
C ASP A 229 -4.59 -2.12 -11.33
N ALA A 230 -5.47 -1.43 -10.58
CA ALA A 230 -6.10 -1.97 -9.38
C ALA A 230 -6.85 -3.27 -9.68
N PHE A 231 -7.65 -3.31 -10.74
CA PHE A 231 -8.35 -4.52 -11.17
C PHE A 231 -7.38 -5.68 -11.41
N LYS A 232 -6.28 -5.45 -12.14
CA LYS A 232 -5.26 -6.48 -12.42
C LYS A 232 -4.67 -7.04 -11.12
N ALA A 233 -4.32 -6.16 -10.17
CA ALA A 233 -3.78 -6.57 -8.88
C ALA A 233 -4.80 -7.39 -8.07
N LEU A 234 -6.04 -6.94 -7.99
CA LEU A 234 -7.11 -7.63 -7.26
C LEU A 234 -7.41 -9.00 -7.87
N ALA A 235 -7.48 -9.11 -9.19
CA ALA A 235 -7.67 -10.38 -9.89
C ALA A 235 -6.50 -11.36 -9.64
N LEU A 236 -5.28 -10.86 -9.44
CA LEU A 236 -4.11 -11.67 -9.13
C LEU A 236 -3.96 -12.01 -7.63
N GLY A 237 -4.89 -11.58 -6.78
CA GLY A 237 -4.94 -11.97 -5.37
C GLY A 237 -4.64 -10.86 -4.37
N ALA A 238 -4.48 -9.60 -4.79
CA ALA A 238 -4.42 -8.49 -3.84
C ALA A 238 -5.78 -8.26 -3.17
N LYS A 239 -5.76 -7.81 -1.93
CA LYS A 239 -6.95 -7.33 -1.20
C LYS A 239 -7.19 -5.84 -1.42
N GLY A 240 -6.12 -5.09 -1.68
CA GLY A 240 -6.19 -3.66 -1.97
C GLY A 240 -4.91 -3.15 -2.63
N VAL A 241 -4.95 -1.93 -3.13
CA VAL A 241 -3.82 -1.28 -3.81
C VAL A 241 -3.56 0.11 -3.28
N CYS A 242 -2.31 0.54 -3.34
CA CYS A 242 -1.88 1.85 -2.87
C CYS A 242 -1.38 2.70 -4.05
N ILE A 243 -1.93 3.91 -4.21
CA ILE A 243 -1.56 4.87 -5.24
C ILE A 243 -0.75 6.02 -4.61
N GLY A 244 0.44 6.28 -5.14
CA GLY A 244 1.36 7.32 -4.60
C GLY A 244 1.48 8.54 -5.51
N ARG A 245 2.45 8.56 -6.41
CA ARG A 245 2.83 9.72 -7.26
C ARG A 245 1.66 10.41 -7.98
N PRO A 246 0.67 9.71 -8.52
CA PRO A 246 -0.49 10.37 -9.10
C PRO A 246 -1.27 11.24 -8.11
N LEU A 247 -1.34 10.84 -6.84
CA LEU A 247 -1.98 11.66 -5.80
C LEU A 247 -1.15 12.91 -5.45
N MET A 248 0.19 12.83 -5.48
CA MET A 248 1.02 14.04 -5.37
C MET A 248 0.74 15.03 -6.49
N THR A 249 0.50 14.54 -7.71
CA THR A 249 0.08 15.39 -8.83
C THR A 249 -1.30 16.01 -8.56
N ALA A 250 -2.26 15.22 -8.07
CA ALA A 250 -3.59 15.70 -7.72
C ALA A 250 -3.54 16.79 -6.62
N ILE A 251 -2.72 16.58 -5.57
CA ILE A 251 -2.50 17.61 -4.52
C ILE A 251 -2.02 18.92 -5.12
N LYS A 252 -1.05 18.89 -6.04
CA LYS A 252 -0.54 20.10 -6.73
C LYS A 252 -1.60 20.80 -7.57
N GLN A 253 -2.57 20.08 -8.12
CA GLN A 253 -3.59 20.61 -9.03
C GLN A 253 -4.80 21.18 -8.31
N GLY A 254 -5.17 20.67 -7.14
CA GLY A 254 -6.41 21.10 -6.47
C GLY A 254 -6.56 20.53 -5.06
N CYS A 255 -5.44 20.30 -4.35
CA CYS A 255 -5.45 19.89 -2.94
C CYS A 255 -6.39 18.70 -2.65
N ALA A 256 -7.13 18.74 -1.55
CA ALA A 256 -8.01 17.67 -1.09
C ALA A 256 -9.12 17.30 -2.09
N GLU A 257 -9.69 18.28 -2.79
CA GLU A 257 -10.74 18.02 -3.78
C GLU A 257 -10.22 17.20 -4.95
N ALA A 258 -9.05 17.53 -5.47
CA ALA A 258 -8.45 16.79 -6.57
C ALA A 258 -8.02 15.37 -6.15
N VAL A 259 -7.59 15.17 -4.90
CA VAL A 259 -7.32 13.84 -4.33
C VAL A 259 -8.60 13.00 -4.28
N ARG A 260 -9.69 13.56 -3.72
CA ARG A 260 -11.01 12.91 -3.69
C ARG A 260 -11.47 12.51 -5.09
N ASP A 261 -11.40 13.44 -6.02
CA ASP A 261 -11.90 13.25 -7.39
C ASP A 261 -11.05 12.21 -8.14
N TYR A 262 -9.74 12.20 -7.90
CA TYR A 262 -8.87 11.17 -8.42
C TYR A 262 -9.28 9.78 -7.92
N LEU A 263 -9.39 9.60 -6.60
CA LEU A 263 -9.76 8.32 -6.00
C LEU A 263 -11.14 7.84 -6.48
N ASN A 264 -12.12 8.74 -6.59
CA ASN A 264 -13.46 8.42 -7.09
C ASN A 264 -13.45 8.04 -8.58
N ARG A 265 -12.65 8.71 -9.40
CA ARG A 265 -12.47 8.35 -10.82
C ARG A 265 -11.88 6.96 -10.97
N GLU A 266 -10.85 6.63 -10.19
CA GLU A 266 -10.20 5.32 -10.28
C GLU A 266 -11.10 4.20 -9.69
N LYS A 267 -11.91 4.50 -8.67
CA LYS A 267 -12.99 3.60 -8.24
C LYS A 267 -13.96 3.30 -9.39
N GLY A 268 -14.37 4.33 -10.14
CA GLY A 268 -15.23 4.15 -11.33
C GLY A 268 -14.58 3.29 -12.41
N ALA A 269 -13.27 3.48 -12.66
CA ALA A 269 -12.52 2.66 -13.60
C ALA A 269 -12.39 1.20 -13.14
N LEU A 270 -12.20 0.95 -11.84
CA LEU A 270 -12.24 -0.39 -11.25
C LEU A 270 -13.62 -1.04 -11.48
N GLY A 271 -14.71 -0.34 -11.14
CA GLY A 271 -16.08 -0.83 -11.35
C GLY A 271 -16.35 -1.17 -12.82
N LYS A 272 -15.86 -0.33 -13.75
CA LYS A 272 -15.94 -0.62 -15.18
C LYS A 272 -15.23 -1.93 -15.55
N ALA A 273 -14.01 -2.13 -15.08
CA ALA A 273 -13.25 -3.37 -15.35
C ALA A 273 -13.97 -4.59 -14.78
N MET A 274 -14.49 -4.51 -13.54
CA MET A 274 -15.28 -5.57 -12.92
C MET A 274 -16.53 -5.90 -13.72
N ALA A 275 -17.31 -4.89 -14.16
CA ALA A 275 -18.50 -5.10 -15.00
C ALA A 275 -18.15 -5.78 -16.32
N TYR A 276 -17.04 -5.42 -16.95
CA TYR A 276 -16.62 -5.96 -18.26
C TYR A 276 -16.03 -7.37 -18.18
N THR A 277 -15.80 -7.88 -16.98
CA THR A 277 -15.22 -9.21 -16.74
C THR A 277 -16.13 -10.14 -15.95
N GLY A 278 -17.36 -9.69 -15.62
CA GLY A 278 -18.31 -10.48 -14.84
C GLY A 278 -17.94 -10.64 -13.37
N CYS A 279 -16.99 -9.85 -12.85
CA CYS A 279 -16.63 -9.82 -11.43
C CYS A 279 -17.68 -8.98 -10.68
N THR A 280 -18.60 -9.62 -9.98
CA THR A 280 -19.75 -8.93 -9.34
C THR A 280 -19.40 -8.19 -8.06
N ASP A 281 -18.37 -8.64 -7.37
CA ASP A 281 -17.88 -8.04 -6.11
C ASP A 281 -16.40 -8.41 -5.88
N LEU A 282 -15.78 -7.80 -4.87
CA LEU A 282 -14.35 -8.02 -4.56
C LEU A 282 -14.03 -9.43 -4.05
N GLY A 283 -15.03 -10.19 -3.62
CA GLY A 283 -14.87 -11.60 -3.23
C GLY A 283 -14.91 -12.57 -4.42
N LYS A 284 -15.29 -12.07 -5.60
CA LYS A 284 -15.44 -12.86 -6.83
C LYS A 284 -14.54 -12.38 -7.95
N MET A 285 -13.38 -11.84 -7.59
CA MET A 285 -12.35 -11.50 -8.57
C MET A 285 -11.81 -12.79 -9.21
N ASP A 286 -11.80 -12.82 -10.56
CA ASP A 286 -11.42 -14.00 -11.33
C ASP A 286 -10.04 -13.80 -11.97
N PRO A 287 -8.98 -14.52 -11.51
CA PRO A 287 -7.65 -14.39 -12.10
C PRO A 287 -7.57 -14.87 -13.55
N THR A 288 -8.52 -15.70 -14.00
CA THR A 288 -8.50 -16.25 -15.36
C THR A 288 -8.85 -15.23 -16.44
N VAL A 289 -9.34 -14.02 -16.05
CA VAL A 289 -9.52 -12.91 -16.99
C VAL A 289 -8.22 -12.15 -17.27
N ILE A 290 -7.15 -12.42 -16.52
CA ILE A 290 -5.85 -11.80 -16.76
C ILE A 290 -5.06 -12.67 -17.72
N ARG A 291 -4.62 -12.08 -18.84
CA ARG A 291 -3.83 -12.73 -19.88
C ARG A 291 -2.48 -12.02 -20.01
N LYS A 292 -1.41 -12.77 -20.00
CA LYS A 292 -0.08 -12.29 -20.39
C LYS A 292 0.23 -12.80 -21.79
N ILE A 293 0.52 -11.90 -22.69
CA ILE A 293 0.82 -12.21 -24.10
C ILE A 293 2.29 -11.94 -24.35
#